data_c07667f61d48dc48f15ad1af003cb4e3
#
_entry.id   c07667f61d48dc48f15ad1af003cb4e3
#
_cell.length_a   1.000
_cell.length_b   1.000
_cell.length_c   1.000
_cell.angle_alpha   90.00
_cell.angle_beta   90.00
_cell.angle_gamma   90.00
#
_symmetry.space_group_name_H-M   'P 1'
#
loop_
_entity.id
_entity.type
_entity.pdbx_description
1 polymer ?
#
loop_
_entity_poly.entity_id
_entity_poly.type
_entity_poly.pdbx_seq_one_letter_code
_entity_poly.pdbx_strand_id
1 'polypeptide(L)'
;MVSRRDFLKKGGLAMMAAAVGSTPLKAVAQAMSGEKEFVSNRPLPANRRFMSKAVEEVIESVKKRLKDPKLAWMFENCFPNTLDTTVDFQMKNGRPDTFVITGDINAMWLRDSGAQVWPYLPLCKKDEQLRLLIAGVINRQTQCILLDRYANAFTHGAESSEWKSDRTEMKPYIHERKWEVDS
;
A
#
# COMPACT_ATOMS: atom_id res chain seq x y z
N MET A 1 -11.97 -7.58 -51.17
CA MET A 1 -11.67 -6.53 -50.15
C MET A 1 -10.94 -7.20 -49.00
N VAL A 2 -9.69 -6.87 -48.78
CA VAL A 2 -8.90 -7.44 -47.66
C VAL A 2 -9.29 -6.67 -46.40
N SER A 3 -9.70 -7.40 -45.36
CA SER A 3 -10.10 -6.81 -44.09
C SER A 3 -8.92 -6.09 -43.43
N ARG A 4 -9.19 -4.96 -42.74
CA ARG A 4 -8.18 -4.23 -41.94
C ARG A 4 -7.44 -5.12 -40.92
N ARG A 5 -8.12 -6.16 -40.42
CA ARG A 5 -7.58 -7.17 -39.52
C ARG A 5 -6.54 -8.08 -40.17
N ASP A 6 -6.75 -8.43 -41.43
CA ASP A 6 -5.82 -9.29 -42.20
C ASP A 6 -4.59 -8.51 -42.66
N PHE A 7 -4.76 -7.22 -42.94
CA PHE A 7 -3.62 -6.32 -43.26
C PHE A 7 -2.70 -6.14 -42.06
N LEU A 8 -3.25 -5.93 -40.87
CA LEU A 8 -2.46 -5.77 -39.64
C LEU A 8 -1.74 -7.08 -39.24
N LYS A 9 -2.36 -8.25 -39.43
CA LYS A 9 -1.72 -9.55 -39.17
C LYS A 9 -0.59 -9.85 -40.16
N LYS A 10 -0.75 -9.52 -41.42
CA LYS A 10 0.27 -9.79 -42.47
C LYS A 10 1.38 -8.74 -42.47
N GLY A 11 1.08 -7.46 -42.20
CA GLY A 11 2.06 -6.39 -42.12
C GLY A 11 2.96 -6.48 -40.89
N GLY A 12 2.42 -6.94 -39.74
CA GLY A 12 3.20 -7.17 -38.52
C GLY A 12 4.26 -8.27 -38.63
N LEU A 13 3.96 -9.35 -39.38
CA LEU A 13 4.89 -10.46 -39.59
C LEU A 13 6.07 -10.08 -40.51
N ALA A 14 5.85 -9.20 -41.49
CA ALA A 14 6.89 -8.79 -42.44
C ALA A 14 7.95 -7.84 -41.83
N MET A 15 7.59 -7.03 -40.83
CA MET A 15 8.54 -6.15 -40.14
C MET A 15 9.42 -6.86 -39.11
N MET A 16 8.97 -8.01 -38.58
CA MET A 16 9.78 -8.77 -37.61
C MET A 16 10.91 -9.61 -38.25
N ALA A 17 10.81 -9.92 -39.54
CA ALA A 17 11.82 -10.71 -40.22
C ALA A 17 13.12 -9.93 -40.53
N ALA A 18 13.12 -8.60 -40.49
CA ALA A 18 14.29 -7.79 -40.83
C ALA A 18 15.18 -7.37 -39.62
N ALA A 19 14.77 -7.70 -38.39
CA ALA A 19 15.47 -7.25 -37.16
C ALA A 19 16.21 -8.39 -36.41
N VAL A 20 16.37 -9.57 -37.02
CA VAL A 20 17.04 -10.73 -36.39
C VAL A 20 18.55 -10.69 -36.60
N GLY A 21 19.22 -9.78 -35.90
CA GLY A 21 20.69 -9.68 -35.91
C GLY A 21 21.36 -9.87 -34.55
N SER A 22 20.69 -9.79 -33.41
CA SER A 22 21.37 -9.97 -32.10
C SER A 22 20.46 -10.05 -30.85
N THR A 23 19.18 -10.29 -30.99
CA THR A 23 18.30 -10.48 -29.81
C THR A 23 18.25 -11.92 -29.37
N PRO A 24 18.46 -12.26 -28.10
CA PRO A 24 18.39 -13.66 -27.63
C PRO A 24 16.98 -14.22 -27.88
N LEU A 25 16.91 -15.43 -28.41
CA LEU A 25 15.67 -16.14 -28.79
C LEU A 25 14.58 -16.10 -27.69
N LYS A 26 14.98 -16.03 -26.42
CA LYS A 26 14.07 -15.86 -25.27
C LYS A 26 13.27 -14.55 -25.30
N ALA A 27 13.88 -13.43 -25.68
CA ALA A 27 13.19 -12.15 -25.73
C ALA A 27 12.15 -12.10 -26.86
N VAL A 28 12.42 -12.76 -27.99
CA VAL A 28 11.48 -12.86 -29.10
C VAL A 28 10.31 -13.81 -28.76
N ALA A 29 10.58 -14.93 -28.09
CA ALA A 29 9.53 -15.85 -27.62
C ALA A 29 8.61 -15.19 -26.58
N GLN A 30 9.16 -14.40 -25.66
CA GLN A 30 8.41 -13.65 -24.65
C GLN A 30 7.54 -12.55 -25.27
N ALA A 31 8.05 -11.83 -26.28
CA ALA A 31 7.27 -10.83 -27.02
C ALA A 31 6.12 -11.47 -27.84
N MET A 32 6.25 -12.72 -28.26
CA MET A 32 5.24 -13.45 -29.01
C MET A 32 4.20 -14.15 -28.13
N SER A 33 4.51 -14.47 -26.87
CA SER A 33 3.59 -15.14 -25.94
C SER A 33 2.56 -14.19 -25.33
N GLY A 34 2.75 -12.86 -25.45
CA GLY A 34 1.85 -11.87 -24.88
C GLY A 34 1.74 -11.93 -23.34
N GLU A 35 2.62 -12.68 -22.69
CA GLU A 35 2.72 -12.71 -21.24
C GLU A 35 3.14 -11.32 -20.75
N LYS A 36 2.22 -10.60 -20.14
CA LYS A 36 2.54 -9.36 -19.43
C LYS A 36 3.41 -9.75 -18.25
N GLU A 37 4.67 -9.32 -18.28
CA GLU A 37 5.54 -9.42 -17.12
C GLU A 37 4.99 -8.52 -16.01
N PHE A 38 4.55 -9.13 -14.91
CA PHE A 38 4.05 -8.42 -13.74
C PHE A 38 5.22 -8.07 -12.81
N VAL A 39 5.83 -6.91 -13.05
CA VAL A 39 6.92 -6.38 -12.21
C VAL A 39 6.33 -5.80 -10.92
N SER A 40 6.94 -6.09 -9.78
CA SER A 40 6.53 -5.54 -8.49
C SER A 40 6.66 -4.01 -8.47
N ASN A 41 5.61 -3.32 -7.99
CA ASN A 41 5.58 -1.87 -7.79
C ASN A 41 5.89 -1.46 -6.35
N ARG A 42 6.27 -2.42 -5.49
CA ARG A 42 6.64 -2.11 -4.10
C ARG A 42 7.85 -1.18 -4.05
N PRO A 43 7.93 -0.28 -3.07
CA PRO A 43 9.14 0.49 -2.84
C PRO A 43 10.35 -0.41 -2.62
N LEU A 44 11.54 0.06 -3.01
CA LEU A 44 12.78 -0.63 -2.66
C LEU A 44 12.85 -0.85 -1.14
N PRO A 45 13.44 -1.94 -0.64
CA PRO A 45 13.49 -2.23 0.79
C PRO A 45 13.97 -1.07 1.66
N ALA A 46 14.97 -0.30 1.19
CA ALA A 46 15.49 0.88 1.89
C ALA A 46 14.49 2.04 1.99
N ASN A 47 13.44 2.05 1.18
CA ASN A 47 12.42 3.10 1.13
C ASN A 47 11.10 2.67 1.78
N ARG A 48 11.01 1.43 2.28
CA ARG A 48 9.84 0.94 3.00
C ARG A 48 9.83 1.51 4.41
N ARG A 49 8.68 1.93 4.88
CA ARG A 49 8.53 2.52 6.21
C ARG A 49 8.65 1.48 7.33
N PHE A 50 8.18 0.27 7.07
CA PHE A 50 8.29 -0.84 8.01
C PHE A 50 8.38 -2.18 7.25
N MET A 51 9.22 -3.08 7.73
CA MET A 51 9.34 -4.43 7.18
C MET A 51 9.10 -5.46 8.27
N SER A 52 8.23 -6.43 7.98
CA SER A 52 7.92 -7.56 8.84
C SER A 52 8.30 -8.87 8.16
N LYS A 53 9.17 -9.64 8.80
CA LYS A 53 9.55 -10.96 8.30
C LYS A 53 8.34 -11.88 8.14
N ALA A 54 7.41 -11.86 9.08
CA ALA A 54 6.20 -12.67 9.02
C ALA A 54 5.30 -12.29 7.83
N VAL A 55 5.24 -11.01 7.47
CA VAL A 55 4.48 -10.53 6.30
C VAL A 55 5.16 -10.96 5.00
N GLU A 56 6.48 -10.85 4.89
CA GLU A 56 7.22 -11.30 3.70
C GLU A 56 7.07 -12.82 3.49
N GLU A 57 7.12 -13.62 4.56
CA GLU A 57 6.88 -15.07 4.50
C GLU A 57 5.47 -15.40 3.98
N VAL A 58 4.45 -14.65 4.38
CA VAL A 58 3.08 -14.80 3.86
C VAL A 58 3.02 -14.47 2.39
N ILE A 59 3.64 -13.38 1.95
CA ILE A 59 3.68 -12.97 0.54
C ILE A 59 4.27 -14.10 -0.32
N GLU A 60 5.44 -14.60 0.05
CA GLU A 60 6.11 -15.68 -0.68
C GLU A 60 5.27 -16.98 -0.70
N SER A 61 4.64 -17.32 0.43
CA SER A 61 3.79 -18.50 0.53
C SER A 61 2.54 -18.40 -0.37
N VAL A 62 1.90 -17.24 -0.39
CA VAL A 62 0.68 -17.01 -1.18
C VAL A 62 1.01 -16.97 -2.67
N LYS A 63 2.07 -16.27 -3.06
CA LYS A 63 2.54 -16.21 -4.47
C LYS A 63 2.79 -17.62 -5.04
N LYS A 64 3.42 -18.51 -4.28
CA LYS A 64 3.67 -19.90 -4.70
C LYS A 64 2.40 -20.72 -4.91
N ARG A 65 1.30 -20.36 -4.24
CA ARG A 65 0.01 -21.07 -4.30
C ARG A 65 -0.93 -20.52 -5.36
N LEU A 66 -0.78 -19.27 -5.73
CA LEU A 66 -1.60 -18.63 -6.76
C LEU A 66 -1.14 -19.03 -8.15
N LYS A 67 -2.04 -19.61 -8.94
CA LYS A 67 -1.78 -20.01 -10.34
C LYS A 67 -1.86 -18.83 -11.31
N ASP A 68 -2.69 -17.83 -10.99
CA ASP A 68 -2.83 -16.63 -11.81
C ASP A 68 -1.72 -15.62 -11.45
N PRO A 69 -0.82 -15.28 -12.39
CA PRO A 69 0.30 -14.37 -12.14
C PRO A 69 -0.16 -12.95 -11.81
N LYS A 70 -1.32 -12.52 -12.34
CA LYS A 70 -1.89 -11.21 -12.02
C LYS A 70 -2.36 -11.14 -10.58
N LEU A 71 -3.01 -12.19 -10.07
CA LEU A 71 -3.43 -12.25 -8.67
C LEU A 71 -2.24 -12.33 -7.72
N ALA A 72 -1.19 -13.07 -8.09
CA ALA A 72 0.05 -13.13 -7.32
C ALA A 72 0.71 -11.75 -7.22
N TRP A 73 0.80 -11.04 -8.34
CA TRP A 73 1.29 -9.66 -8.40
C TRP A 73 0.43 -8.69 -7.59
N MET A 74 -0.89 -8.77 -7.71
CA MET A 74 -1.80 -7.91 -6.93
C MET A 74 -1.61 -8.14 -5.43
N PHE A 75 -1.55 -9.40 -4.99
CA PHE A 75 -1.34 -9.72 -3.58
C PHE A 75 0.00 -9.18 -3.07
N GLU A 76 1.08 -9.39 -3.80
CA GLU A 76 2.42 -8.89 -3.47
C GLU A 76 2.46 -7.38 -3.28
N ASN A 77 1.72 -6.63 -4.08
CA ASN A 77 1.73 -5.17 -4.03
C ASN A 77 0.71 -4.59 -3.04
N CYS A 78 -0.46 -5.21 -2.89
CA CYS A 78 -1.52 -4.68 -2.04
C CYS A 78 -1.37 -5.10 -0.57
N PHE A 79 -1.01 -6.35 -0.31
CA PHE A 79 -0.97 -6.86 1.07
C PHE A 79 0.01 -6.12 1.97
N PRO A 80 1.25 -5.81 1.58
CA PRO A 80 2.20 -5.08 2.42
C PRO A 80 2.07 -3.56 2.33
N ASN A 81 1.21 -3.01 1.47
CA ASN A 81 1.21 -1.60 1.11
C ASN A 81 1.13 -0.66 2.33
N THR A 82 0.31 -0.98 3.32
CA THR A 82 0.20 -0.20 4.55
C THR A 82 1.54 -0.10 5.27
N LEU A 83 2.23 -1.22 5.44
CA LEU A 83 3.54 -1.26 6.10
C LEU A 83 4.62 -0.57 5.25
N ASP A 84 4.58 -0.76 3.94
CA ASP A 84 5.56 -0.20 3.03
C ASP A 84 5.47 1.33 2.93
N THR A 85 4.25 1.93 3.04
CA THR A 85 4.05 3.32 2.59
C THR A 85 3.32 4.25 3.57
N THR A 86 2.50 3.73 4.51
CA THR A 86 1.57 4.58 5.27
C THR A 86 1.83 4.66 6.76
N VAL A 87 2.60 3.75 7.33
CA VAL A 87 2.89 3.72 8.77
C VAL A 87 4.09 4.62 9.12
N ASP A 88 4.02 5.26 10.27
CA ASP A 88 5.16 5.90 10.95
C ASP A 88 5.22 5.35 12.37
N PHE A 89 6.16 4.41 12.60
CA PHE A 89 6.32 3.69 13.85
C PHE A 89 7.53 4.19 14.62
N GLN A 90 7.35 4.50 15.89
CA GLN A 90 8.43 4.92 16.80
C GLN A 90 8.16 4.46 18.24
N MET A 91 9.21 4.44 19.03
CA MET A 91 9.10 4.31 20.49
C MET A 91 9.12 5.72 21.11
N LYS A 92 8.03 6.14 21.72
CA LYS A 92 7.90 7.45 22.37
C LYS A 92 7.77 7.27 23.88
N ASN A 93 8.75 7.76 24.63
CA ASN A 93 8.81 7.62 26.09
C ASN A 93 8.65 6.15 26.57
N GLY A 94 9.30 5.21 25.89
CA GLY A 94 9.25 3.79 26.21
C GLY A 94 7.96 3.07 25.81
N ARG A 95 7.03 3.74 25.10
CA ARG A 95 5.79 3.16 24.58
C ARG A 95 5.77 3.17 23.07
N PRO A 96 5.25 2.14 22.41
CA PRO A 96 5.06 2.14 20.97
C PRO A 96 4.02 3.18 20.57
N ASP A 97 4.31 3.89 19.51
CA ASP A 97 3.45 4.91 18.91
C ASP A 97 3.50 4.76 17.40
N THR A 98 2.34 4.59 16.75
CA THR A 98 2.26 4.42 15.31
C THR A 98 1.19 5.31 14.73
N PHE A 99 1.61 6.22 13.88
CA PHE A 99 0.70 7.03 13.06
C PHE A 99 0.49 6.33 11.71
N VAL A 100 -0.75 6.29 11.22
CA VAL A 100 -1.08 5.62 9.95
C VAL A 100 -1.90 6.59 9.11
N ILE A 101 -1.32 7.05 8.00
CA ILE A 101 -2.03 7.89 7.04
C ILE A 101 -2.94 7.06 6.14
N THR A 102 -3.97 7.67 5.54
CA THR A 102 -4.82 6.99 4.56
C THR A 102 -4.05 6.58 3.30
N GLY A 103 -3.05 7.36 2.91
CA GLY A 103 -2.17 7.12 1.77
C GLY A 103 -2.21 8.24 0.74
N ASP A 104 -3.38 8.70 0.39
CA ASP A 104 -3.63 9.87 -0.46
C ASP A 104 -3.67 11.18 0.35
N ILE A 105 -4.13 11.12 1.61
CA ILE A 105 -4.15 12.24 2.53
C ILE A 105 -3.15 12.00 3.67
N ASN A 106 -2.35 13.00 4.00
CA ASN A 106 -1.36 12.95 5.08
C ASN A 106 -2.02 13.17 6.46
N ALA A 107 -3.05 12.37 6.74
CA ALA A 107 -3.78 12.40 7.99
C ALA A 107 -4.25 11.00 8.39
N MET A 108 -4.59 10.82 9.65
CA MET A 108 -5.03 9.57 10.25
C MET A 108 -6.51 9.63 10.62
N TRP A 109 -7.32 8.77 9.99
CA TRP A 109 -8.67 8.43 10.44
C TRP A 109 -8.59 7.21 11.35
N LEU A 110 -9.39 7.19 12.42
CA LEU A 110 -9.36 6.08 13.39
C LEU A 110 -9.84 4.76 12.78
N ARG A 111 -10.95 4.80 12.05
CA ARG A 111 -11.51 3.63 11.37
C ARG A 111 -10.52 3.07 10.35
N ASP A 112 -10.00 3.94 9.49
CA ASP A 112 -9.10 3.55 8.39
C ASP A 112 -7.81 2.95 8.92
N SER A 113 -7.18 3.57 9.90
CA SER A 113 -5.95 3.08 10.50
C SER A 113 -6.11 1.70 11.15
N GLY A 114 -7.26 1.46 11.78
CA GLY A 114 -7.60 0.13 12.31
C GLY A 114 -7.80 -0.90 11.21
N ALA A 115 -8.57 -0.56 10.15
CA ALA A 115 -8.82 -1.45 9.03
C ALA A 115 -7.54 -1.79 8.25
N GLN A 116 -6.65 -0.81 8.05
CA GLN A 116 -5.39 -1.00 7.34
C GLN A 116 -4.44 -1.98 8.02
N VAL A 117 -4.43 -2.06 9.35
CA VAL A 117 -3.56 -2.99 10.08
C VAL A 117 -4.21 -4.32 10.44
N TRP A 118 -5.54 -4.42 10.28
CA TRP A 118 -6.30 -5.62 10.61
C TRP A 118 -5.78 -6.92 9.98
N PRO A 119 -5.37 -6.93 8.69
CA PRO A 119 -4.86 -8.16 8.05
C PRO A 119 -3.61 -8.74 8.70
N TYR A 120 -2.85 -7.93 9.45
CA TYR A 120 -1.59 -8.35 10.07
C TYR A 120 -1.76 -8.91 11.49
N LEU A 121 -2.92 -8.74 12.14
CA LEU A 121 -3.16 -9.20 13.51
C LEU A 121 -2.78 -10.68 13.76
N PRO A 122 -3.12 -11.62 12.85
CA PRO A 122 -2.75 -13.03 13.05
C PRO A 122 -1.24 -13.27 13.08
N LEU A 123 -0.45 -12.35 12.50
CA LEU A 123 1.00 -12.47 12.37
C LEU A 123 1.76 -11.94 13.60
N CYS A 124 1.10 -11.17 14.46
CA CYS A 124 1.71 -10.59 15.67
C CYS A 124 2.28 -11.64 16.64
N LYS A 125 1.77 -12.87 16.60
CA LYS A 125 2.32 -13.98 17.42
C LYS A 125 3.69 -14.46 16.94
N LYS A 126 4.06 -14.15 15.69
CA LYS A 126 5.31 -14.58 15.04
C LYS A 126 6.32 -13.46 14.87
N ASP A 127 5.89 -12.22 15.03
CA ASP A 127 6.71 -11.02 14.79
C ASP A 127 6.45 -9.97 15.87
N GLU A 128 7.40 -9.86 16.79
CA GLU A 128 7.31 -8.93 17.93
C GLU A 128 7.34 -7.46 17.49
N GLN A 129 8.12 -7.13 16.45
CA GLN A 129 8.17 -5.75 15.94
C GLN A 129 6.83 -5.35 15.32
N LEU A 130 6.19 -6.26 14.59
CA LEU A 130 4.85 -6.06 14.05
C LEU A 130 3.81 -5.91 15.19
N ARG A 131 3.94 -6.69 16.25
CA ARG A 131 3.10 -6.59 17.44
C ARG A 131 3.24 -5.22 18.11
N LEU A 132 4.46 -4.71 18.22
CA LEU A 132 4.73 -3.38 18.77
C LEU A 132 4.17 -2.28 17.86
N LEU A 133 4.30 -2.40 16.54
CA LEU A 133 3.70 -1.46 15.60
C LEU A 133 2.17 -1.37 15.82
N ILE A 134 1.48 -2.51 15.90
CA ILE A 134 0.02 -2.54 16.09
C ILE A 134 -0.38 -2.01 17.47
N ALA A 135 0.37 -2.35 18.51
CA ALA A 135 0.18 -1.75 19.84
C ALA A 135 0.35 -0.21 19.80
N GLY A 136 1.28 0.26 18.97
CA GLY A 136 1.48 1.68 18.70
C GLY A 136 0.26 2.34 18.05
N VAL A 137 -0.41 1.66 17.10
CA VAL A 137 -1.67 2.16 16.49
C VAL A 137 -2.74 2.33 17.57
N ILE A 138 -2.93 1.34 18.44
CA ILE A 138 -3.90 1.42 19.55
C ILE A 138 -3.59 2.59 20.47
N ASN A 139 -2.32 2.77 20.86
CA ASN A 139 -1.89 3.87 21.69
C ASN A 139 -2.15 5.23 21.02
N ARG A 140 -1.84 5.36 19.74
CA ARG A 140 -2.10 6.58 18.97
C ARG A 140 -3.60 6.88 18.86
N GLN A 141 -4.41 5.90 18.53
CA GLN A 141 -5.87 6.05 18.47
C GLN A 141 -6.44 6.50 19.83
N THR A 142 -5.96 5.93 20.92
CA THR A 142 -6.34 6.34 22.27
C THR A 142 -6.01 7.81 22.53
N GLN A 143 -4.82 8.27 22.15
CA GLN A 143 -4.43 9.68 22.28
C GLN A 143 -5.33 10.59 21.42
N CYS A 144 -5.66 10.18 20.21
CA CYS A 144 -6.56 10.92 19.33
C CYS A 144 -7.96 11.07 19.95
N ILE A 145 -8.53 10.00 20.49
CA ILE A 145 -9.85 10.03 21.16
C ILE A 145 -9.82 10.93 22.39
N LEU A 146 -8.76 10.90 23.18
CA LEU A 146 -8.62 11.77 24.35
C LEU A 146 -8.43 13.23 23.98
N LEU A 147 -7.83 13.50 22.80
CA LEU A 147 -7.67 14.86 22.28
C LEU A 147 -9.01 15.45 21.82
N ASP A 148 -9.70 14.75 20.94
CA ASP A 148 -11.04 15.12 20.47
C ASP A 148 -11.79 13.89 19.91
N ARG A 149 -12.76 13.40 20.68
CA ARG A 149 -13.58 12.23 20.29
C ARG A 149 -14.55 12.50 19.13
N TYR A 150 -14.70 13.76 18.72
CA TYR A 150 -15.58 14.17 17.63
C TYR A 150 -14.82 14.59 16.37
N ALA A 151 -13.49 14.53 16.41
CA ALA A 151 -12.70 14.77 15.22
C ALA A 151 -12.75 13.57 14.26
N ASN A 152 -12.85 13.86 12.98
CA ASN A 152 -12.85 12.85 11.93
C ASN A 152 -11.44 12.32 11.67
N ALA A 153 -10.46 13.23 11.63
CA ALA A 153 -9.10 12.92 11.29
C ALA A 153 -8.09 13.77 12.07
N PHE A 154 -6.85 13.26 12.16
CA PHE A 154 -5.78 13.83 12.96
C PHE A 154 -4.52 14.04 12.11
N THR A 155 -3.78 15.11 12.40
CA THR A 155 -2.45 15.37 11.84
C THR A 155 -1.37 14.69 12.67
N HIS A 156 -0.21 14.43 12.05
CA HIS A 156 0.93 13.84 12.75
C HIS A 156 1.53 14.81 13.79
N GLY A 157 1.63 16.07 13.44
CA GLY A 157 2.14 17.17 14.25
C GLY A 157 1.06 18.20 14.59
N ALA A 158 1.49 19.30 15.21
CA ALA A 158 0.62 20.41 15.60
C ALA A 158 0.32 21.39 14.45
N GLU A 159 0.66 21.02 13.21
CA GLU A 159 0.38 21.82 12.03
C GLU A 159 -1.12 22.07 11.86
N SER A 160 -1.43 23.22 11.29
CA SER A 160 -2.82 23.56 11.00
C SER A 160 -3.31 22.80 9.77
N SER A 161 -4.51 22.24 9.87
CA SER A 161 -5.21 21.63 8.77
C SER A 161 -5.55 22.63 7.65
N GLU A 162 -5.55 22.17 6.41
CA GLU A 162 -6.10 22.91 5.26
C GLU A 162 -7.62 23.10 5.36
N TRP A 163 -8.31 22.27 6.15
CA TRP A 163 -9.75 22.29 6.42
C TRP A 163 -10.17 23.28 7.51
N LYS A 164 -9.50 24.44 7.59
CA LYS A 164 -9.82 25.49 8.57
C LYS A 164 -11.23 26.04 8.47
N SER A 165 -11.90 25.82 7.35
CA SER A 165 -13.27 26.24 7.09
C SER A 165 -14.34 25.31 7.66
N ASP A 166 -13.96 24.22 8.30
CA ASP A 166 -14.88 23.35 9.01
C ASP A 166 -15.63 24.15 10.07
N ARG A 167 -16.94 23.88 10.20
CA ARG A 167 -17.86 24.67 11.02
C ARG A 167 -17.68 24.50 12.53
N THR A 168 -16.67 23.75 12.95
CA THR A 168 -16.39 23.42 14.33
C THR A 168 -15.01 23.92 14.73
N GLU A 169 -14.82 24.16 16.03
CA GLU A 169 -13.53 24.60 16.56
C GLU A 169 -12.43 23.58 16.29
N MET A 170 -11.39 23.99 15.57
CA MET A 170 -10.24 23.17 15.24
C MET A 170 -9.14 23.38 16.27
N LYS A 171 -8.70 22.29 16.90
CA LYS A 171 -7.55 22.25 17.81
C LYS A 171 -6.28 21.83 17.06
N PRO A 172 -5.07 22.11 17.60
CA PRO A 172 -3.85 21.50 17.12
C PRO A 172 -3.99 19.96 17.04
N TYR A 173 -3.34 19.33 16.07
CA TYR A 173 -3.40 17.90 15.76
C TYR A 173 -4.71 17.39 15.16
N ILE A 174 -5.70 18.26 14.93
CA ILE A 174 -6.94 17.91 14.24
C ILE A 174 -6.80 18.26 12.77
N HIS A 175 -7.02 17.28 11.89
CA HIS A 175 -7.07 17.49 10.46
C HIS A 175 -8.44 17.93 9.98
N GLU A 176 -9.47 17.23 10.44
CA GLU A 176 -10.85 17.46 10.05
C GLU A 176 -11.79 17.21 11.23
N ARG A 177 -12.78 18.07 11.37
CA ARG A 177 -13.83 17.98 12.39
C ARG A 177 -15.14 18.49 11.82
N LYS A 178 -15.89 17.60 11.19
CA LYS A 178 -17.22 17.87 10.63
C LYS A 178 -18.19 16.74 10.97
N TRP A 179 -19.45 16.95 10.70
CA TRP A 179 -20.47 15.94 10.93
C TRP A 179 -20.38 14.81 9.90
N GLU A 180 -19.74 13.74 10.26
CA GLU A 180 -19.69 12.50 9.50
C GLU A 180 -20.20 11.34 10.35
N VAL A 181 -20.99 10.47 9.73
CA VAL A 181 -21.59 9.32 10.43
C VAL A 181 -20.62 8.13 10.49
N ASP A 182 -19.67 8.08 9.59
CA ASP A 182 -18.80 6.95 9.35
C ASP A 182 -17.36 7.10 9.90
N SER A 183 -17.09 8.20 10.57
CA SER A 183 -15.78 8.49 11.21
C SER A 183 -15.76 8.18 12.68
#